data_87a44cc4e390dde4503b7f79111efe8a
#
_entry.id   87a44cc4e390dde4503b7f79111efe8a
#
_cell.length_a   1.000
_cell.length_b   1.000
_cell.length_c   1.000
_cell.angle_alpha   90.00
_cell.angle_beta   90.00
_cell.angle_gamma   90.00
#
_symmetry.space_group_name_H-M   'P 1'
#
loop_
_entity.id
_entity.type
_entity.pdbx_description
1 polymer ?
#
loop_
_entity_poly.entity_id
_entity_poly.type
_entity_poly.pdbx_seq_one_letter_code
_entity_poly.pdbx_strand_id
1 'polypeptide(L)'
;MRISLLLFCIFSLFSSLSRGSSIPFSPIVRSYSVSDYNAGIQNWSITQDDRGVMYIGNNKGLLEFDGNNWELHELPSKNIVRSVYIGKDGKIFVGSFEEFGYFERNSLDSLVYHSLKDEAKDFRFHNDEIWTITSAHGEIVFQSFGSLFFYDGHTVKGIRTKTLPLNLFQVGDTVYSQQINGGLFILAK
;
A
#
# COMPACT_ATOMS: atom_id res chain seq x y z
N MET A 1 63.56 -4.92 -9.26
CA MET A 1 62.92 -5.50 -8.07
C MET A 1 62.73 -4.50 -6.92
N ARG A 2 63.63 -3.57 -6.64
CA ARG A 2 63.43 -2.58 -5.52
C ARG A 2 62.43 -1.48 -5.79
N ILE A 3 62.18 -1.03 -7.02
CA ILE A 3 61.25 0.04 -7.40
C ILE A 3 59.82 -0.45 -7.34
N SER A 4 59.54 -1.71 -7.74
CA SER A 4 58.19 -2.30 -7.65
C SER A 4 57.69 -2.46 -6.22
N LEU A 5 58.58 -2.76 -5.29
CA LEU A 5 58.22 -2.90 -3.86
C LEU A 5 57.85 -1.56 -3.23
N LEU A 6 58.56 -0.49 -3.63
CA LEU A 6 58.31 0.87 -3.15
C LEU A 6 56.96 1.41 -3.65
N LEU A 7 56.64 1.16 -4.93
CA LEU A 7 55.32 1.50 -5.50
C LEU A 7 54.17 0.77 -4.84
N PHE A 8 54.34 -0.50 -4.48
CA PHE A 8 53.33 -1.29 -3.78
C PHE A 8 53.07 -0.76 -2.35
N CYS A 9 54.13 -0.37 -1.63
CA CYS A 9 53.98 0.23 -0.29
C CYS A 9 53.34 1.61 -0.32
N ILE A 10 53.56 2.43 -1.35
CA ILE A 10 52.90 3.72 -1.50
C ILE A 10 51.42 3.54 -1.83
N PHE A 11 51.04 2.55 -2.66
CA PHE A 11 49.65 2.27 -2.99
C PHE A 11 48.85 1.72 -1.79
N SER A 12 49.46 0.93 -0.91
CA SER A 12 48.86 0.40 0.30
C SER A 12 48.62 1.47 1.38
N LEU A 13 49.42 2.55 1.38
CA LEU A 13 49.23 3.68 2.29
C LEU A 13 48.04 4.60 1.90
N PHE A 14 47.72 4.65 0.61
CA PHE A 14 46.55 5.44 0.15
C PHE A 14 45.21 4.77 0.36
N SER A 15 45.14 3.45 0.51
CA SER A 15 43.90 2.72 0.74
C SER A 15 43.33 2.88 2.16
N SER A 16 44.11 3.41 3.09
CA SER A 16 43.66 3.61 4.49
C SER A 16 43.04 5.00 4.77
N LEU A 17 43.00 5.90 3.77
CA LEU A 17 42.48 7.26 3.97
C LEU A 17 40.98 7.45 3.60
N SER A 18 40.34 6.41 3.13
CA SER A 18 38.88 6.48 2.83
C SER A 18 38.05 6.09 4.06
N ARG A 19 38.21 6.84 5.16
CA ARG A 19 37.22 6.81 6.23
C ARG A 19 36.07 7.71 5.81
N GLY A 20 35.03 7.10 5.28
CA GLY A 20 33.74 7.76 5.14
C GLY A 20 33.32 8.25 6.53
N SER A 21 33.31 9.54 6.76
CA SER A 21 32.73 10.17 7.93
C SER A 21 31.22 9.91 7.86
N SER A 22 30.74 8.95 8.63
CA SER A 22 29.30 8.83 8.85
C SER A 22 28.88 10.03 9.70
N ILE A 23 28.26 11.03 9.07
CA ILE A 23 27.55 12.07 9.82
C ILE A 23 26.41 11.32 10.53
N PRO A 24 26.34 11.34 11.87
CA PRO A 24 25.22 10.74 12.57
C PRO A 24 23.95 11.53 12.21
N PHE A 25 23.18 10.98 11.25
CA PHE A 25 21.88 11.54 10.90
C PHE A 25 20.87 11.01 11.92
N SER A 26 20.40 11.87 12.79
CA SER A 26 19.26 11.59 13.65
C SER A 26 18.00 12.10 12.96
N PRO A 27 17.12 11.21 12.51
CA PRO A 27 15.87 11.64 11.86
C PRO A 27 15.02 12.44 12.85
N ILE A 28 14.37 13.47 12.36
CA ILE A 28 13.33 14.16 13.13
C ILE A 28 12.13 13.23 13.21
N VAL A 29 11.77 12.81 14.42
CA VAL A 29 10.64 11.91 14.67
C VAL A 29 9.52 12.70 15.35
N ARG A 30 8.31 12.61 14.81
CA ARG A 30 7.08 13.07 15.43
C ARG A 30 6.14 11.90 15.66
N SER A 31 5.71 11.69 16.88
CA SER A 31 4.74 10.65 17.24
C SER A 31 3.35 11.25 17.38
N TYR A 32 2.35 10.54 16.90
CA TYR A 32 0.94 10.90 17.04
C TYR A 32 0.22 9.83 17.85
N SER A 33 -0.58 10.27 18.80
CA SER A 33 -1.44 9.41 19.63
C SER A 33 -2.86 9.38 19.10
N VAL A 34 -3.68 8.49 19.63
CA VAL A 34 -5.11 8.41 19.29
C VAL A 34 -5.84 9.73 19.54
N SER A 35 -5.43 10.49 20.56
CA SER A 35 -6.00 11.81 20.83
C SER A 35 -5.67 12.86 19.78
N ASP A 36 -4.60 12.69 19.02
CA ASP A 36 -4.22 13.63 17.95
C ASP A 36 -5.10 13.43 16.71
N TYR A 37 -5.43 12.18 16.37
CA TYR A 37 -6.21 11.86 15.14
C TYR A 37 -7.65 11.41 15.42
N ASN A 38 -8.06 11.30 16.69
CA ASN A 38 -9.43 11.03 17.16
C ASN A 38 -10.16 9.87 16.42
N ALA A 39 -9.46 8.75 16.21
CA ALA A 39 -9.99 7.58 15.51
C ALA A 39 -9.74 6.27 16.29
N GLY A 40 -9.66 5.11 15.59
CA GLY A 40 -9.37 3.83 16.21
C GLY A 40 -7.88 3.67 16.57
N ILE A 41 -7.60 2.80 17.53
CA ILE A 41 -6.22 2.59 18.04
C ILE A 41 -5.32 1.83 17.06
N GLN A 42 -5.88 1.12 16.08
CA GLN A 42 -5.12 0.34 15.11
C GLN A 42 -5.14 1.00 13.74
N ASN A 43 -3.94 1.16 13.19
CA ASN A 43 -3.68 1.55 11.82
C ASN A 43 -3.13 0.33 11.07
N TRP A 44 -3.67 0.02 9.89
CA TRP A 44 -3.42 -1.23 9.17
C TRP A 44 -2.53 -1.05 7.94
N SER A 45 -2.68 0.05 7.27
CA SER A 45 -1.94 0.40 6.06
C SER A 45 -1.74 1.90 5.97
N ILE A 46 -0.72 2.30 5.23
CA ILE A 46 -0.40 3.71 5.01
C ILE A 46 0.09 3.90 3.58
N THR A 47 -0.31 5.01 2.98
CA THR A 47 0.19 5.47 1.68
C THR A 47 0.26 7.00 1.66
N GLN A 48 0.96 7.56 0.68
CA GLN A 48 1.12 9.00 0.54
C GLN A 48 0.94 9.40 -0.92
N ASP A 49 0.22 10.49 -1.17
CA ASP A 49 0.07 11.04 -2.51
C ASP A 49 1.24 11.99 -2.88
N ASP A 50 1.26 12.43 -4.14
CA ASP A 50 2.31 13.31 -4.69
C ASP A 50 2.31 14.71 -4.04
N ARG A 51 1.24 15.09 -3.35
CA ARG A 51 1.13 16.36 -2.58
C ARG A 51 1.68 16.22 -1.17
N GLY A 52 2.04 14.99 -0.75
CA GLY A 52 2.52 14.69 0.59
C GLY A 52 1.42 14.39 1.60
N VAL A 53 0.14 14.33 1.18
CA VAL A 53 -0.98 13.92 2.03
C VAL A 53 -0.91 12.44 2.30
N MET A 54 -0.99 12.04 3.56
CA MET A 54 -0.94 10.64 3.98
C MET A 54 -2.36 10.12 4.20
N TYR A 55 -2.59 8.88 3.73
CA TYR A 55 -3.85 8.16 3.89
C TYR A 55 -3.58 6.88 4.66
N ILE A 56 -4.32 6.66 5.75
CA ILE A 56 -4.11 5.55 6.66
C ILE A 56 -5.40 4.76 6.85
N GLY A 57 -5.33 3.45 6.59
CA GLY A 57 -6.41 2.53 6.93
C GLY A 57 -6.49 2.34 8.44
N ASN A 58 -7.64 2.64 9.04
CA ASN A 58 -7.85 2.64 10.49
C ASN A 58 -9.09 1.83 10.87
N ASN A 59 -9.19 1.44 12.13
CA ASN A 59 -10.36 0.71 12.67
C ASN A 59 -11.68 1.47 12.52
N LYS A 60 -11.68 2.77 12.28
CA LYS A 60 -12.89 3.58 12.10
C LYS A 60 -13.13 4.05 10.67
N GLY A 61 -12.21 3.79 9.75
CA GLY A 61 -12.31 4.23 8.37
C GLY A 61 -10.97 4.60 7.76
N LEU A 62 -10.98 5.55 6.85
CA LEU A 62 -9.79 6.14 6.23
C LEU A 62 -9.41 7.41 6.99
N LEU A 63 -8.19 7.48 7.52
CA LEU A 63 -7.62 8.71 8.03
C LEU A 63 -6.86 9.43 6.92
N GLU A 64 -7.06 10.72 6.84
CA GLU A 64 -6.30 11.65 6.01
C GLU A 64 -5.45 12.57 6.89
N PHE A 65 -4.20 12.83 6.50
CA PHE A 65 -3.29 13.73 7.19
C PHE A 65 -2.53 14.61 6.20
N ASP A 66 -2.78 15.90 6.22
CA ASP A 66 -2.18 16.89 5.33
C ASP A 66 -0.81 17.44 5.81
N GLY A 67 -0.26 16.87 6.90
CA GLY A 67 0.94 17.34 7.59
C GLY A 67 0.63 18.21 8.81
N ASN A 68 -0.62 18.68 8.97
CA ASN A 68 -1.04 19.55 10.07
C ASN A 68 -2.37 19.09 10.70
N ASN A 69 -3.34 18.70 9.86
CA ASN A 69 -4.68 18.32 10.29
C ASN A 69 -4.96 16.84 10.00
N TRP A 70 -5.75 16.23 10.89
CA TRP A 70 -6.28 14.89 10.73
C TRP A 70 -7.76 14.95 10.40
N GLU A 71 -8.20 14.17 9.41
CA GLU A 71 -9.59 13.98 9.06
C GLU A 71 -9.92 12.50 8.96
N LEU A 72 -11.08 12.09 9.53
CA LEU A 72 -11.58 10.73 9.47
C LEU A 72 -12.75 10.65 8.48
N HIS A 73 -12.59 9.78 7.47
CA HIS A 73 -13.61 9.45 6.48
C HIS A 73 -14.13 8.05 6.77
N GLU A 74 -15.34 7.96 7.31
CA GLU A 74 -15.98 6.67 7.58
C GLU A 74 -16.56 6.07 6.30
N LEU A 75 -16.48 4.73 6.16
CA LEU A 75 -17.25 4.01 5.15
C LEU A 75 -18.74 3.99 5.53
N PRO A 76 -19.68 3.91 4.57
CA PRO A 76 -21.11 3.75 4.88
C PRO A 76 -21.41 2.56 5.78
N SER A 77 -20.65 1.47 5.63
CA SER A 77 -20.72 0.26 6.47
C SER A 77 -20.13 0.44 7.87
N LYS A 78 -19.41 1.55 8.12
CA LYS A 78 -18.63 1.82 9.35
C LYS A 78 -17.63 0.72 9.69
N ASN A 79 -17.18 -0.01 8.68
CA ASN A 79 -16.20 -1.08 8.83
C ASN A 79 -14.76 -0.53 8.89
N ILE A 80 -13.87 -1.39 9.39
CA ILE A 80 -12.43 -1.14 9.42
C ILE A 80 -11.89 -1.02 7.99
N VAL A 81 -11.05 -0.04 7.72
CA VAL A 81 -10.24 0.00 6.49
C VAL A 81 -8.92 -0.73 6.75
N ARG A 82 -8.69 -1.83 6.03
CA ARG A 82 -7.51 -2.70 6.17
C ARG A 82 -6.40 -2.33 5.19
N SER A 83 -6.77 -1.97 3.98
CA SER A 83 -5.82 -1.66 2.92
C SER A 83 -6.15 -0.34 2.25
N VAL A 84 -5.10 0.39 1.87
CA VAL A 84 -5.20 1.66 1.15
C VAL A 84 -4.19 1.65 0.01
N TYR A 85 -4.60 2.14 -1.16
CA TYR A 85 -3.77 2.25 -2.34
C TYR A 85 -4.14 3.50 -3.14
N ILE A 86 -3.16 4.26 -3.62
CA ILE A 86 -3.40 5.42 -4.47
C ILE A 86 -3.24 5.01 -5.93
N GLY A 87 -4.32 5.17 -6.70
CA GLY A 87 -4.32 4.96 -8.14
C GLY A 87 -3.57 6.07 -8.88
N LYS A 88 -3.15 5.77 -10.10
CA LYS A 88 -2.49 6.77 -10.98
C LYS A 88 -3.40 7.96 -11.33
N ASP A 89 -4.71 7.78 -11.22
CA ASP A 89 -5.75 8.80 -11.41
C ASP A 89 -6.02 9.64 -10.15
N GLY A 90 -5.28 9.38 -9.06
CA GLY A 90 -5.42 10.09 -7.78
C GLY A 90 -6.56 9.57 -6.89
N LYS A 91 -7.31 8.53 -7.31
CA LYS A 91 -8.29 7.87 -6.46
C LYS A 91 -7.62 7.11 -5.33
N ILE A 92 -8.20 7.17 -4.14
CA ILE A 92 -7.72 6.48 -2.95
C ILE A 92 -8.57 5.20 -2.79
N PHE A 93 -8.05 4.08 -3.28
CA PHE A 93 -8.69 2.78 -3.16
C PHE A 93 -8.56 2.26 -1.74
N VAL A 94 -9.66 1.71 -1.22
CA VAL A 94 -9.74 1.16 0.15
C VAL A 94 -10.37 -0.22 0.15
N GLY A 95 -9.89 -1.06 1.05
CA GLY A 95 -10.40 -2.41 1.26
C GLY A 95 -10.78 -2.64 2.72
N SER A 96 -11.91 -3.34 2.90
CA SER A 96 -12.55 -3.61 4.17
C SER A 96 -13.13 -5.03 4.19
N PHE A 97 -13.94 -5.35 5.19
CA PHE A 97 -14.66 -6.63 5.27
C PHE A 97 -15.89 -6.61 4.36
N GLU A 98 -15.89 -7.46 3.34
CA GLU A 98 -16.93 -7.57 2.30
C GLU A 98 -17.34 -6.20 1.71
N GLU A 99 -16.38 -5.28 1.67
CA GLU A 99 -16.56 -3.93 1.16
C GLU A 99 -15.23 -3.43 0.59
N PHE A 100 -15.28 -2.82 -0.57
CA PHE A 100 -14.13 -2.17 -1.20
C PHE A 100 -14.62 -1.13 -2.20
N GLY A 101 -13.78 -0.16 -2.46
CA GLY A 101 -14.09 0.94 -3.34
C GLY A 101 -12.99 1.99 -3.36
N TYR A 102 -13.36 3.21 -3.63
CA TYR A 102 -12.42 4.32 -3.65
C TYR A 102 -13.04 5.60 -3.12
N PHE A 103 -12.20 6.45 -2.58
CA PHE A 103 -12.52 7.85 -2.35
C PHE A 103 -12.00 8.69 -3.52
N GLU A 104 -12.80 9.65 -3.91
CA GLU A 104 -12.45 10.65 -4.93
C GLU A 104 -12.81 12.05 -4.43
N ARG A 105 -11.98 13.05 -4.74
CA ARG A 105 -12.28 14.43 -4.37
C ARG A 105 -13.31 15.02 -5.31
N ASN A 106 -14.33 15.61 -4.73
CA ASN A 106 -15.32 16.38 -5.47
C ASN A 106 -14.83 17.82 -5.78
N SER A 107 -15.66 18.61 -6.42
CA SER A 107 -15.37 20.02 -6.76
C SER A 107 -15.16 20.94 -5.54
N LEU A 108 -15.53 20.49 -4.34
CA LEU A 108 -15.34 21.21 -3.07
C LEU A 108 -14.13 20.68 -2.29
N ASP A 109 -13.28 19.88 -2.93
CA ASP A 109 -12.10 19.23 -2.35
C ASP A 109 -12.40 18.23 -1.21
N SER A 110 -13.64 17.80 -1.08
CA SER A 110 -14.05 16.80 -0.09
C SER A 110 -13.97 15.40 -0.66
N LEU A 111 -13.50 14.43 0.14
CA LEU A 111 -13.47 13.02 -0.24
C LEU A 111 -14.89 12.42 -0.21
N VAL A 112 -15.27 11.81 -1.32
CA VAL A 112 -16.56 11.10 -1.46
C VAL A 112 -16.26 9.63 -1.73
N TYR A 113 -16.91 8.73 -1.00
CA TYR A 113 -16.74 7.28 -1.16
C TYR A 113 -17.63 6.73 -2.26
N HIS A 114 -17.06 5.86 -3.10
CA HIS A 114 -17.73 5.09 -4.13
C HIS A 114 -17.49 3.61 -3.88
N SER A 115 -18.54 2.87 -3.52
CA SER A 115 -18.46 1.41 -3.36
C SER A 115 -18.33 0.73 -4.72
N LEU A 116 -17.48 -0.28 -4.80
CA LEU A 116 -17.33 -1.17 -5.95
C LEU A 116 -17.91 -2.56 -5.69
N LYS A 117 -18.42 -2.81 -4.50
CA LYS A 117 -18.97 -4.11 -4.10
C LYS A 117 -20.07 -4.57 -5.04
N ASP A 118 -21.03 -3.69 -5.34
CA ASP A 118 -22.18 -4.01 -6.16
C ASP A 118 -21.87 -4.17 -7.65
N GLU A 119 -20.68 -3.70 -8.08
CA GLU A 119 -20.18 -3.95 -9.44
C GLU A 119 -19.67 -5.38 -9.64
N ALA A 120 -19.38 -6.12 -8.56
CA ALA A 120 -19.05 -7.54 -8.59
C ALA A 120 -20.32 -8.43 -8.67
N LYS A 121 -21.19 -8.18 -9.63
CA LYS A 121 -22.57 -8.71 -9.74
C LYS A 121 -22.68 -10.24 -9.68
N ASP A 122 -21.70 -10.95 -10.25
CA ASP A 122 -21.70 -12.41 -10.32
C ASP A 122 -20.89 -13.07 -9.20
N PHE A 123 -20.42 -12.28 -8.23
CA PHE A 123 -19.60 -12.78 -7.14
C PHE A 123 -20.39 -12.82 -5.82
N ARG A 124 -20.33 -13.96 -5.13
CA ARG A 124 -20.88 -14.10 -3.77
C ARG A 124 -19.75 -13.96 -2.76
N PHE A 125 -19.81 -12.90 -1.96
CA PHE A 125 -18.91 -12.68 -0.85
C PHE A 125 -19.11 -13.75 0.23
N HIS A 126 -18.00 -14.16 0.84
CA HIS A 126 -18.00 -15.10 1.96
C HIS A 126 -16.75 -14.86 2.81
N ASN A 127 -16.88 -14.03 3.81
CA ASN A 127 -15.79 -13.61 4.69
C ASN A 127 -14.58 -13.03 3.92
N ASP A 128 -14.84 -12.28 2.86
CA ASP A 128 -13.81 -11.67 2.03
C ASP A 128 -13.37 -10.34 2.67
N GLU A 129 -12.33 -10.37 3.50
CA GLU A 129 -11.68 -9.18 4.02
C GLU A 129 -10.54 -8.78 3.08
N ILE A 130 -10.54 -7.54 2.62
CA ILE A 130 -9.58 -7.05 1.62
C ILE A 130 -8.31 -6.57 2.32
N TRP A 131 -7.26 -7.38 2.23
CA TRP A 131 -5.99 -7.14 2.91
C TRP A 131 -4.95 -6.40 2.09
N THR A 132 -5.01 -6.53 0.77
CA THR A 132 -4.03 -5.93 -0.13
C THR A 132 -4.71 -5.33 -1.34
N ILE A 133 -4.24 -4.17 -1.76
CA ILE A 133 -4.62 -3.52 -3.01
C ILE A 133 -3.35 -3.19 -3.78
N THR A 134 -3.34 -3.48 -5.08
CA THR A 134 -2.23 -3.17 -5.98
C THR A 134 -2.76 -2.86 -7.37
N SER A 135 -1.89 -2.49 -8.30
CA SER A 135 -2.24 -2.38 -9.71
C SER A 135 -1.51 -3.45 -10.54
N ALA A 136 -2.21 -4.08 -11.47
CA ALA A 136 -1.65 -5.04 -12.39
C ALA A 136 -2.29 -4.87 -13.77
N HIS A 137 -1.48 -4.77 -14.83
CA HIS A 137 -1.94 -4.71 -16.23
C HIS A 137 -2.97 -3.59 -16.52
N GLY A 138 -2.90 -2.48 -15.77
CA GLY A 138 -3.83 -1.36 -15.90
C GLY A 138 -5.12 -1.48 -15.10
N GLU A 139 -5.30 -2.54 -14.35
CA GLU A 139 -6.43 -2.77 -13.44
C GLU A 139 -6.01 -2.58 -11.99
N ILE A 140 -6.94 -2.24 -11.13
CA ILE A 140 -6.76 -2.28 -9.67
C ILE A 140 -7.17 -3.67 -9.19
N VAL A 141 -6.32 -4.29 -8.40
CA VAL A 141 -6.52 -5.64 -7.86
C VAL A 141 -6.70 -5.56 -6.35
N PHE A 142 -7.86 -5.98 -5.89
CA PHE A 142 -8.17 -6.15 -4.47
C PHE A 142 -8.04 -7.63 -4.12
N GLN A 143 -7.37 -7.92 -3.01
CA GLN A 143 -7.10 -9.29 -2.58
C GLN A 143 -7.69 -9.55 -1.19
N SER A 144 -8.53 -10.60 -1.10
CA SER A 144 -8.83 -11.29 0.16
C SER A 144 -8.01 -12.59 0.26
N PHE A 145 -8.12 -13.34 1.39
CA PHE A 145 -7.48 -14.64 1.49
C PHE A 145 -8.08 -15.72 0.58
N GLY A 146 -9.26 -15.51 0.03
CA GLY A 146 -9.94 -16.50 -0.81
C GLY A 146 -10.29 -15.99 -2.21
N SER A 147 -10.04 -14.72 -2.50
CA SER A 147 -10.55 -14.09 -3.72
C SER A 147 -9.65 -12.97 -4.22
N LEU A 148 -9.74 -12.74 -5.51
CA LEU A 148 -9.18 -11.55 -6.17
C LEU A 148 -10.30 -10.83 -6.92
N PHE A 149 -10.29 -9.50 -6.86
CA PHE A 149 -11.23 -8.63 -7.58
C PHE A 149 -10.42 -7.68 -8.45
N PHE A 150 -10.74 -7.66 -9.73
CA PHE A 150 -10.07 -6.84 -10.75
C PHE A 150 -11.02 -5.74 -11.18
N TYR A 151 -10.62 -4.49 -11.01
CA TYR A 151 -11.35 -3.31 -11.41
C TYR A 151 -10.64 -2.61 -12.58
N ASP A 152 -11.29 -2.54 -13.73
CA ASP A 152 -10.75 -1.96 -14.97
C ASP A 152 -11.07 -0.45 -15.14
N GLY A 153 -11.68 0.17 -14.13
CA GLY A 153 -12.18 1.54 -14.18
C GLY A 153 -13.70 1.64 -14.42
N HIS A 154 -14.35 0.54 -14.80
CA HIS A 154 -15.79 0.49 -15.11
C HIS A 154 -16.50 -0.68 -14.46
N THR A 155 -15.89 -1.85 -14.45
CA THR A 155 -16.49 -3.11 -13.99
C THR A 155 -15.56 -3.82 -13.02
N VAL A 156 -16.14 -4.65 -12.16
CA VAL A 156 -15.41 -5.52 -11.25
C VAL A 156 -15.60 -6.98 -11.63
N LYS A 157 -14.49 -7.69 -11.85
CA LYS A 157 -14.48 -9.14 -12.00
C LYS A 157 -13.93 -9.78 -10.74
N GLY A 158 -14.77 -10.51 -10.00
CA GLY A 158 -14.36 -11.31 -8.85
C GLY A 158 -14.03 -12.75 -9.25
N ILE A 159 -12.95 -13.30 -8.74
CA ILE A 159 -12.59 -14.71 -8.88
C ILE A 159 -12.30 -15.33 -7.52
N ARG A 160 -12.84 -16.52 -7.26
CA ARG A 160 -12.48 -17.37 -6.12
C ARG A 160 -11.20 -18.13 -6.45
N THR A 161 -10.17 -17.99 -5.62
CA THR A 161 -8.90 -18.67 -5.82
C THR A 161 -8.96 -20.12 -5.31
N LYS A 162 -8.27 -21.03 -5.99
CA LYS A 162 -8.17 -22.44 -5.55
C LYS A 162 -7.24 -22.60 -4.34
N THR A 163 -6.27 -21.71 -4.21
CA THR A 163 -5.30 -21.62 -3.13
C THR A 163 -5.46 -20.28 -2.44
N LEU A 164 -5.04 -20.16 -1.18
CA LEU A 164 -5.21 -18.94 -0.40
C LEU A 164 -4.07 -17.96 -0.70
N PRO A 165 -4.31 -16.86 -1.43
CA PRO A 165 -3.31 -15.82 -1.61
C PRO A 165 -3.06 -15.12 -0.27
N LEU A 166 -1.82 -15.14 0.19
CA LEU A 166 -1.43 -14.50 1.45
C LEU A 166 -1.09 -13.02 1.23
N ASN A 167 -0.27 -12.75 0.23
CA ASN A 167 0.14 -11.39 -0.12
C ASN A 167 0.27 -11.22 -1.62
N LEU A 168 0.05 -9.99 -2.08
CA LEU A 168 0.47 -9.52 -3.41
C LEU A 168 1.61 -8.53 -3.23
N PHE A 169 2.62 -8.60 -4.09
CA PHE A 169 3.67 -7.60 -4.16
C PHE A 169 4.04 -7.31 -5.60
N GLN A 170 4.33 -6.06 -5.86
CA GLN A 170 4.72 -5.58 -7.16
C GLN A 170 6.24 -5.40 -7.22
N VAL A 171 6.86 -5.93 -8.28
CA VAL A 171 8.27 -5.70 -8.61
C VAL A 171 8.33 -5.25 -10.07
N GLY A 172 8.64 -3.98 -10.29
CA GLY A 172 8.49 -3.35 -11.60
C GLY A 172 7.03 -3.44 -12.07
N ASP A 173 6.80 -3.96 -13.26
CA ASP A 173 5.46 -4.13 -13.84
C ASP A 173 4.82 -5.50 -13.54
N THR A 174 5.51 -6.34 -12.76
CA THR A 174 5.05 -7.70 -12.44
C THR A 174 4.49 -7.76 -11.04
N VAL A 175 3.29 -8.32 -10.89
CA VAL A 175 2.67 -8.62 -9.60
C VAL A 175 2.84 -10.10 -9.29
N TYR A 176 3.34 -10.35 -8.10
CA TYR A 176 3.54 -11.70 -7.56
C TYR A 176 2.50 -11.97 -6.47
N SER A 177 1.98 -13.19 -6.46
CA SER A 177 1.10 -13.70 -5.41
C SER A 177 1.81 -14.78 -4.62
N GLN A 178 2.00 -14.56 -3.33
CA GLN A 178 2.41 -15.61 -2.41
C GLN A 178 1.19 -16.41 -1.98
N GLN A 179 1.28 -17.74 -2.04
CA GLN A 179 0.18 -18.63 -1.65
C GLN A 179 0.50 -19.34 -0.34
N ILE A 180 -0.50 -19.53 0.53
CA ILE A 180 -0.34 -20.36 1.74
C ILE A 180 -0.11 -21.81 1.31
N ASN A 181 0.94 -22.45 1.85
CA ASN A 181 1.38 -23.79 1.51
C ASN A 181 1.69 -24.00 0.00
N GLY A 182 1.96 -22.92 -0.70
CA GLY A 182 2.28 -22.90 -2.11
C GLY A 182 3.56 -22.13 -2.41
N GLY A 183 3.85 -21.96 -3.69
CA GLY A 183 4.98 -21.17 -4.15
C GLY A 183 4.62 -19.69 -4.33
N LEU A 184 5.52 -19.02 -5.01
CA LEU A 184 5.33 -17.67 -5.53
C LEU A 184 4.83 -17.80 -6.98
N PHE A 185 3.74 -17.12 -7.30
CA PHE A 185 3.11 -17.13 -8.62
C PHE A 185 3.11 -15.71 -9.18
N ILE A 186 3.19 -15.62 -10.50
CA ILE A 186 2.99 -14.35 -11.21
C ILE A 186 1.48 -14.21 -11.47
N LEU A 187 0.94 -13.03 -11.16
CA LEU A 187 -0.41 -12.67 -11.57
C LEU A 187 -0.36 -12.34 -13.07
N ALA A 188 -0.68 -13.34 -13.89
CA ALA A 188 -0.76 -13.17 -15.34
C ALA A 188 -2.12 -12.57 -15.73
N LYS A 189 -2.14 -11.92 -16.90
CA LYS A 189 -3.38 -11.39 -17.50
C LYS A 189 -4.22 -12.53 -18.08
#